data_d8c0aa3e32238cc72241c63beb3202b3
#
_entry.id   d8c0aa3e32238cc72241c63beb3202b3
#
_cell.length_a   1.000
_cell.length_b   1.000
_cell.length_c   1.000
_cell.angle_alpha   90.00
_cell.angle_beta   90.00
_cell.angle_gamma   90.00
#
_symmetry.space_group_name_H-M   'P 1'
#
loop_
_entity.id
_entity.type
_entity.pdbx_description
1 polymer ?
#
loop_
_entity_poly.entity_id
_entity_poly.type
_entity_poly.pdbx_seq_one_letter_code
_entity_poly.pdbx_strand_id
1 'polypeptide(L)'
;EASVFAFVRRDKAGNEIIVVSNFTPVSRPGYRLGINQPGRWREVLNSDSMHYHGSNTGNGGLVQSDEIANRGRDNSLLLNLPPLGTIWLVREGE
;
A
#
# COMPACT_ATOMS: atom_id res chain seq x y z
N GLU A 1 -3.72 -4.58 13.89
CA GLU A 1 -2.56 -4.40 14.68
C GLU A 1 -2.04 -2.99 14.65
N ALA A 2 -1.68 -2.49 15.78
CA ALA A 2 -1.37 -1.09 15.92
C ALA A 2 -0.06 -0.67 15.27
N SER A 3 0.68 -1.60 14.71
CA SER A 3 2.00 -1.31 14.17
C SER A 3 2.01 -0.96 12.70
N VAL A 4 0.85 -0.93 12.07
CA VAL A 4 0.75 -0.55 10.68
C VAL A 4 -0.03 0.75 10.58
N PHE A 5 0.55 1.74 9.92
CA PHE A 5 -0.09 3.03 9.70
C PHE A 5 -0.26 3.27 8.22
N ALA A 6 -1.41 3.81 7.86
CA ALA A 6 -1.66 4.18 6.48
C ALA A 6 -2.34 5.54 6.46
N PHE A 7 -1.95 6.38 5.53
CA PHE A 7 -2.67 7.63 5.34
C PHE A 7 -2.72 7.97 3.87
N VAL A 8 -3.67 8.83 3.53
CA VAL A 8 -3.94 9.23 2.16
C VAL A 8 -3.60 10.70 2.02
N ARG A 9 -2.90 11.03 0.95
CA ARG A 9 -2.65 12.41 0.58
C ARG A 9 -3.28 12.66 -0.77
N ARG A 10 -3.59 13.91 -1.04
CA ARG A 10 -4.14 14.30 -2.32
C ARG A 10 -3.29 15.38 -2.94
N ASP A 11 -3.04 15.26 -4.23
CA ASP A 11 -2.35 16.31 -4.93
C ASP A 11 -3.35 17.38 -5.40
N LYS A 12 -2.87 18.38 -6.10
CA LYS A 12 -3.73 19.48 -6.52
C LYS A 12 -4.78 19.06 -7.53
N ALA A 13 -4.54 17.98 -8.24
CA ALA A 13 -5.49 17.46 -9.23
C ALA A 13 -6.49 16.49 -8.59
N GLY A 14 -6.39 16.24 -7.30
CA GLY A 14 -7.30 15.34 -6.62
C GLY A 14 -6.88 13.88 -6.64
N ASN A 15 -5.71 13.59 -7.15
CA ASN A 15 -5.22 12.19 -7.15
C ASN A 15 -4.77 11.81 -5.76
N GLU A 16 -5.12 10.59 -5.37
CA GLU A 16 -4.74 10.10 -4.05
C GLU A 16 -3.43 9.36 -4.11
N ILE A 17 -2.64 9.55 -3.06
CA ILE A 17 -1.41 8.80 -2.83
C ILE A 17 -1.57 8.16 -1.48
N ILE A 18 -1.35 6.85 -1.41
CA ILE A 18 -1.47 6.12 -0.16
C ILE A 18 -0.08 5.77 0.33
N VAL A 19 0.19 6.09 1.58
CA VAL A 19 1.46 5.77 2.21
C VAL A 19 1.17 4.78 3.33
N VAL A 20 1.82 3.63 3.29
CA VAL A 20 1.59 2.57 4.27
C VAL A 20 2.93 2.21 4.90
N SER A 21 2.99 2.26 6.22
CA SER A 21 4.21 1.95 6.95
C SER A 21 3.98 0.80 7.91
N ASN A 22 4.86 -0.17 7.91
CA ASN A 22 4.85 -1.29 8.83
C ASN A 22 6.01 -1.09 9.80
N PHE A 23 5.67 -0.89 11.07
CA PHE A 23 6.68 -0.64 12.11
C PHE A 23 7.05 -1.89 12.89
N THR A 24 6.74 -3.06 12.36
CA THR A 24 7.17 -4.31 12.98
C THR A 24 8.34 -4.90 12.21
N PRO A 25 9.18 -5.71 12.87
CA PRO A 25 10.30 -6.36 12.18
C PRO A 25 9.89 -7.59 11.39
N VAL A 26 8.60 -7.77 11.18
CA VAL A 26 8.07 -8.94 10.47
C VAL A 26 7.30 -8.45 9.27
N SER A 27 7.53 -9.04 8.10
CA SER A 27 6.74 -8.69 6.93
C SER A 27 5.29 -9.11 7.16
N ARG A 28 4.39 -8.41 6.52
CA ARG A 28 2.96 -8.69 6.65
C ARG A 28 2.37 -8.97 5.28
N PRO A 29 2.41 -10.23 4.87
CA PRO A 29 1.76 -10.60 3.62
C PRO A 29 0.25 -10.62 3.80
N GLY A 30 -0.46 -10.24 2.76
CA GLY A 30 -1.91 -10.30 2.79
C GLY A 30 -2.58 -9.29 3.70
N TYR A 31 -1.97 -8.13 3.89
CA TYR A 31 -2.60 -7.07 4.65
C TYR A 31 -3.66 -6.39 3.79
N ARG A 32 -4.90 -6.33 4.29
CA ARG A 32 -5.99 -5.73 3.52
C ARG A 32 -6.23 -4.30 3.98
N LEU A 33 -6.20 -3.38 3.02
CA LEU A 33 -6.37 -1.96 3.29
C LEU A 33 -7.59 -1.43 2.55
N GLY A 34 -8.55 -0.86 3.29
CA GLY A 34 -9.71 -0.23 2.67
C GLY A 34 -9.31 1.06 1.96
N ILE A 35 -9.89 1.30 0.80
CA ILE A 35 -9.54 2.45 -0.03
C ILE A 35 -10.80 3.15 -0.53
N ASN A 36 -10.65 4.42 -0.90
CA ASN A 36 -11.73 5.23 -1.43
C ASN A 36 -11.92 5.06 -2.93
N GLN A 37 -10.84 4.92 -3.67
CA GLN A 37 -10.87 4.94 -5.12
C GLN A 37 -10.45 3.58 -5.64
N PRO A 38 -11.36 2.81 -6.22
CA PRO A 38 -11.00 1.51 -6.77
C PRO A 38 -10.16 1.67 -8.04
N GLY A 39 -9.50 0.61 -8.43
CA GLY A 39 -8.71 0.59 -9.65
C GLY A 39 -7.36 -0.02 -9.41
N ARG A 40 -6.39 0.39 -10.22
CA ARG A 40 -5.04 -0.10 -10.12
C ARG A 40 -4.16 0.94 -9.45
N TRP A 41 -3.33 0.45 -8.54
CA TRP A 41 -2.43 1.30 -7.75
C TRP A 41 -1.00 0.86 -8.01
N ARG A 42 -0.16 1.81 -8.41
CA ARG A 42 1.23 1.53 -8.73
C ARG A 42 2.10 1.82 -7.51
N GLU A 43 2.97 0.86 -7.19
CA GLU A 43 3.92 1.03 -6.11
C GLU A 43 5.10 1.84 -6.63
N VAL A 44 5.22 3.08 -6.17
CA VAL A 44 6.26 3.99 -6.66
C VAL A 44 7.44 4.10 -5.72
N LEU A 45 7.28 3.59 -4.49
CA LEU A 45 8.36 3.57 -3.52
C LEU A 45 8.17 2.35 -2.64
N ASN A 46 9.25 1.65 -2.40
CA ASN A 46 9.27 0.54 -1.44
C ASN A 46 10.62 0.57 -0.77
N SER A 47 10.64 0.93 0.53
CA SER A 47 11.88 1.08 1.24
C SER A 47 12.58 -0.24 1.54
N ASP A 48 11.93 -1.36 1.26
CA ASP A 48 12.53 -2.69 1.42
C ASP A 48 13.04 -3.24 0.09
N SER A 49 13.48 -2.36 -0.79
CA SER A 49 13.99 -2.80 -2.07
C SER A 49 15.35 -3.49 -1.91
N MET A 50 15.73 -4.21 -2.96
CA MET A 50 16.96 -4.98 -2.94
C MET A 50 18.20 -4.15 -2.65
N HIS A 51 18.29 -2.94 -3.17
CA HIS A 51 19.49 -2.20 -2.96
C HIS A 51 19.61 -1.57 -1.59
N TYR A 52 18.64 -1.81 -0.73
CA TYR A 52 18.77 -1.45 0.68
C TYR A 52 19.00 -2.69 1.53
N HIS A 53 19.32 -3.81 0.90
CA HIS A 53 19.56 -5.07 1.59
C HIS A 53 18.34 -5.55 2.36
N GLY A 54 17.17 -5.16 1.90
CA GLY A 54 15.93 -5.62 2.50
C GLY A 54 15.55 -7.00 1.99
N SER A 55 14.41 -7.47 2.43
CA SER A 55 13.90 -8.78 2.03
C SER A 55 13.29 -8.76 0.64
N ASN A 56 13.25 -7.62 0.01
CA ASN A 56 12.62 -7.44 -1.30
C ASN A 56 11.15 -7.80 -1.29
N THR A 57 10.52 -7.61 -0.17
CA THR A 57 9.08 -7.79 -0.04
C THR A 57 8.37 -6.63 -0.71
N GLY A 58 7.44 -6.95 -1.57
CA GLY A 58 6.72 -5.90 -2.27
C GLY A 58 5.50 -6.44 -2.96
N ASN A 59 4.97 -5.65 -3.85
CA ASN A 59 3.68 -5.93 -4.48
C ASN A 59 3.78 -6.06 -6.00
N GLY A 60 4.98 -6.26 -6.51
CA GLY A 60 5.18 -6.45 -7.92
C GLY A 60 4.99 -5.21 -8.76
N GLY A 61 4.92 -4.06 -8.13
CA GLY A 61 4.81 -2.79 -8.83
C GLY A 61 3.38 -2.33 -9.10
N LEU A 62 2.41 -3.22 -9.06
CA LEU A 62 1.04 -2.88 -9.39
C LEU A 62 0.08 -3.73 -8.60
N VAL A 63 -0.94 -3.10 -8.02
CA VAL A 63 -1.95 -3.79 -7.23
C VAL A 63 -3.33 -3.41 -7.74
N GLN A 64 -4.15 -4.40 -8.01
CA GLN A 64 -5.52 -4.18 -8.41
C GLN A 64 -6.42 -4.24 -7.19
N SER A 65 -7.33 -3.28 -7.08
CA SER A 65 -8.27 -3.29 -5.95
C SER A 65 -9.30 -4.39 -6.11
N ASP A 66 -9.82 -4.84 -4.97
CA ASP A 66 -10.89 -5.83 -4.90
C ASP A 66 -12.14 -5.18 -4.35
N GLU A 67 -13.30 -5.67 -4.79
CA GLU A 67 -14.56 -5.21 -4.24
C GLU A 67 -14.85 -5.97 -2.95
N ILE A 68 -13.96 -5.83 -1.99
CA ILE A 68 -14.08 -6.45 -0.69
C ILE A 68 -14.07 -5.34 0.34
N ALA A 69 -15.14 -5.25 1.11
CA ALA A 69 -15.28 -4.19 2.09
C ALA A 69 -14.26 -4.35 3.21
N ASN A 70 -13.75 -3.22 3.68
CA ASN A 70 -12.81 -3.22 4.77
C ASN A 70 -12.93 -1.88 5.50
N ARG A 71 -13.24 -1.96 6.77
CA ARG A 71 -13.30 -0.81 7.67
C ARG A 71 -14.13 0.34 7.12
N GLY A 72 -15.31 0.02 6.61
CA GLY A 72 -16.23 1.03 6.13
C GLY A 72 -16.00 1.48 4.71
N ARG A 73 -15.02 0.91 4.02
CA ARG A 73 -14.80 1.17 2.61
C ARG A 73 -15.31 0.00 1.81
N ASP A 74 -15.84 0.28 0.63
CA ASP A 74 -16.40 -0.79 -0.21
C ASP A 74 -15.34 -1.54 -0.99
N ASN A 75 -14.17 -0.97 -1.16
CA ASN A 75 -13.08 -1.57 -1.93
C ASN A 75 -11.84 -1.63 -1.08
N SER A 76 -10.93 -2.52 -1.42
CA SER A 76 -9.70 -2.68 -0.66
C SER A 76 -8.57 -3.17 -1.55
N LEU A 77 -7.35 -3.00 -1.04
CA LEU A 77 -6.14 -3.53 -1.66
C LEU A 77 -5.58 -4.62 -0.75
N LEU A 78 -5.11 -5.70 -1.38
CA LEU A 78 -4.38 -6.72 -0.65
C LEU A 78 -2.91 -6.46 -0.85
N LEU A 79 -2.21 -6.15 0.22
CA LEU A 79 -0.83 -5.67 0.16
C LEU A 79 0.11 -6.59 0.90
N ASN A 80 1.34 -6.63 0.41
CA ASN A 80 2.44 -7.25 1.15
C ASN A 80 3.31 -6.13 1.68
N LEU A 81 3.43 -6.06 3.00
CA LEU A 81 4.14 -4.97 3.64
C LEU A 81 5.51 -5.44 4.09
N PRO A 82 6.58 -4.70 3.73
CA PRO A 82 7.92 -5.07 4.16
C PRO A 82 8.11 -4.83 5.65
N PRO A 83 9.04 -5.54 6.27
CA PRO A 83 9.33 -5.31 7.68
C PRO A 83 9.99 -3.95 7.85
N LEU A 84 9.57 -3.22 8.86
CA LEU A 84 10.11 -1.90 9.18
C LEU A 84 10.23 -1.02 7.94
N GLY A 85 9.22 -1.09 7.08
CA GLY A 85 9.31 -0.43 5.79
C GLY A 85 8.07 0.36 5.43
N THR A 86 8.21 1.14 4.39
CA THR A 86 7.14 2.01 3.90
C THR A 86 6.96 1.78 2.41
N ILE A 87 5.71 1.72 1.97
CA ILE A 87 5.41 1.72 0.54
C ILE A 87 4.52 2.91 0.21
N TRP A 88 4.69 3.42 -1.00
CA TRP A 88 3.86 4.49 -1.53
C TRP A 88 3.13 3.97 -2.75
N LEU A 89 1.83 4.20 -2.79
CA LEU A 89 0.98 3.75 -3.88
C LEU A 89 0.30 4.92 -4.52
N VAL A 90 0.35 4.97 -5.83
CA VAL A 90 -0.29 6.02 -6.62
C VAL A 90 -1.32 5.35 -7.53
N ARG A 91 -2.53 5.87 -7.51
CA ARG A 91 -3.57 5.32 -8.36
C ARG A 91 -3.20 5.58 -9.82
N GLU A 92 -3.25 4.54 -10.60
CA GLU A 92 -2.98 4.67 -12.02
C GLU A 92 -4.23 5.22 -12.68
N GLY A 93 -4.14 6.41 -13.20
CA GLY A 93 -5.26 7.05 -13.81
C GLY A 93 -5.63 6.37 -15.11
N GLU A 94 -6.88 6.56 -15.49
CA GLU A 94 -7.34 6.04 -16.69
C GLU A 94 -7.36 6.88 -17.75
#